data_80475d22ffed2c8f61941a153aec8a9c
#
_entry.id   80475d22ffed2c8f61941a153aec8a9c
#
_cell.length_a   1.000
_cell.length_b   1.000
_cell.length_c   1.000
_cell.angle_alpha   90.00
_cell.angle_beta   90.00
_cell.angle_gamma   90.00
#
_symmetry.space_group_name_H-M   'P 1'
#
loop_
_entity.id
_entity.type
_entity.pdbx_description
1 polymer ?
#
loop_
_entity_poly.entity_id
_entity_poly.type
_entity_poly.pdbx_seq_one_letter_code
_entity_poly.pdbx_strand_id
1 'polypeptide(L)'
;LMGLDFYRQVMELVARHRRPGQVIEHTIQTNATLLDSAWAQFFAEHDFLVGVSIDGPARLHDVYRRDKGGKPSFDRVVRGVRVLQDHGVRWNALTTVNRANEEHGLEVYRFLRDELGAEYIQFIPVVERPAPGGIPVGVEVTDRCVRPGGYGAFLSEVFDEWVRRDVGRVYVQMFDTTLANYLNVPGSMCVHAQTCGTALALEHNGDLYSCDHFVEPDYLLGNITETPMLQ
;
A
#
# COMPACT_ATOMS: atom_id res chain seq x y z
N LEU A 1 -10.10 2.62 -9.66
CA LEU A 1 -9.57 2.00 -10.89
C LEU A 1 -10.12 2.73 -12.12
N MET A 2 -9.27 2.93 -13.13
CA MET A 2 -9.62 3.63 -14.38
C MET A 2 -10.42 2.76 -15.38
N GLY A 3 -10.60 1.50 -15.10
CA GLY A 3 -11.19 0.53 -16.01
C GLY A 3 -10.13 -0.29 -16.76
N LEU A 4 -10.47 -1.54 -17.13
CA LEU A 4 -9.52 -2.49 -17.72
C LEU A 4 -8.94 -2.00 -19.06
N ASP A 5 -9.72 -1.29 -19.86
CA ASP A 5 -9.24 -0.82 -21.17
C ASP A 5 -8.10 0.20 -21.05
N PHE A 6 -8.13 1.03 -20.03
CA PHE A 6 -7.02 1.92 -19.72
C PHE A 6 -5.72 1.11 -19.45
N TYR A 7 -5.81 0.09 -18.59
CA TYR A 7 -4.63 -0.71 -18.24
C TYR A 7 -4.15 -1.58 -19.39
N ARG A 8 -5.04 -2.07 -20.26
CA ARG A 8 -4.65 -2.75 -21.50
C ARG A 8 -3.82 -1.84 -22.41
N GLN A 9 -4.25 -0.59 -22.59
CA GLN A 9 -3.49 0.40 -23.34
C GLN A 9 -2.12 0.69 -22.70
N VAL A 10 -2.05 0.77 -21.37
CA VAL A 10 -0.78 0.91 -20.64
C VAL A 10 0.14 -0.26 -20.97
N MET A 11 -0.36 -1.51 -20.93
CA MET A 11 0.46 -2.69 -21.25
C MET A 11 0.94 -2.70 -22.71
N GLU A 12 0.12 -2.26 -23.64
CA GLU A 12 0.52 -2.09 -25.06
C GLU A 12 1.64 -1.06 -25.21
N LEU A 13 1.55 0.06 -24.50
CA LEU A 13 2.60 1.10 -24.49
C LEU A 13 3.88 0.58 -23.85
N VAL A 14 3.79 -0.12 -22.73
CA VAL A 14 4.94 -0.75 -22.07
C VAL A 14 5.63 -1.73 -23.05
N ALA A 15 4.87 -2.61 -23.69
CA ALA A 15 5.42 -3.56 -24.65
C ALA A 15 6.12 -2.87 -25.84
N ARG A 16 5.55 -1.76 -26.33
CA ARG A 16 6.10 -0.96 -27.44
C ARG A 16 7.39 -0.23 -27.07
N HIS A 17 7.50 0.27 -25.84
CA HIS A 17 8.59 1.16 -25.42
C HIS A 17 9.66 0.48 -24.55
N ARG A 18 9.40 -0.76 -24.11
CA ARG A 18 10.37 -1.54 -23.32
C ARG A 18 11.65 -1.75 -24.12
N ARG A 19 12.78 -1.44 -23.50
CA ARG A 19 14.11 -1.67 -24.07
C ARG A 19 14.63 -3.08 -23.74
N PRO A 20 15.49 -3.67 -24.58
CA PRO A 20 16.14 -4.93 -24.24
C PRO A 20 16.86 -4.86 -22.88
N GLY A 21 16.67 -5.87 -22.04
CA GLY A 21 17.27 -5.96 -20.71
C GLY A 21 16.54 -5.19 -19.60
N GLN A 22 15.51 -4.41 -19.90
CA GLN A 22 14.67 -3.81 -18.84
C GLN A 22 13.78 -4.85 -18.19
N VAL A 23 13.79 -4.86 -16.85
CA VAL A 23 12.79 -5.53 -16.03
C VAL A 23 11.77 -4.48 -15.62
N ILE A 24 10.50 -4.72 -15.92
CA ILE A 24 9.39 -3.83 -15.55
C ILE A 24 8.47 -4.64 -14.65
N GLU A 25 8.34 -4.20 -13.42
CA GLU A 25 7.41 -4.77 -12.44
C GLU A 25 6.15 -3.92 -12.39
N HIS A 26 5.01 -4.58 -12.43
CA HIS A 26 3.72 -3.92 -12.36
C HIS A 26 3.13 -4.08 -10.97
N THR A 27 2.86 -2.97 -10.31
CA THR A 27 2.20 -2.96 -9.01
C THR A 27 0.97 -2.07 -9.06
N ILE A 28 -0.04 -2.41 -8.27
CA ILE A 28 -1.24 -1.59 -8.11
C ILE A 28 -1.72 -1.65 -6.68
N GLN A 29 -2.16 -0.51 -6.14
CA GLN A 29 -2.84 -0.46 -4.85
C GLN A 29 -4.33 -0.21 -5.06
N THR A 30 -5.15 -0.96 -4.35
CA THR A 30 -6.60 -0.87 -4.50
C THR A 30 -7.33 -1.19 -3.18
N ASN A 31 -8.53 -0.64 -3.03
CA ASN A 31 -9.46 -1.08 -1.99
C ASN A 31 -10.21 -2.37 -2.35
N ALA A 32 -9.88 -2.99 -3.46
CA ALA A 32 -10.41 -4.26 -3.96
C ALA A 32 -11.95 -4.37 -4.13
N THR A 33 -12.70 -3.32 -3.84
CA THR A 33 -14.19 -3.37 -3.82
C THR A 33 -14.82 -3.62 -5.18
N LEU A 34 -14.08 -3.36 -6.27
CA LEU A 34 -14.53 -3.50 -7.66
C LEU A 34 -13.84 -4.67 -8.39
N LEU A 35 -13.03 -5.46 -7.71
CA LEU A 35 -12.34 -6.58 -8.34
C LEU A 35 -13.33 -7.71 -8.65
N ASP A 36 -13.21 -8.21 -9.87
CA ASP A 36 -13.91 -9.37 -10.41
C ASP A 36 -12.93 -10.29 -11.15
N SER A 37 -13.42 -11.37 -11.73
CA SER A 37 -12.60 -12.33 -12.47
C SER A 37 -11.88 -11.70 -13.66
N ALA A 38 -12.46 -10.71 -14.32
CA ALA A 38 -11.82 -10.05 -15.47
C ALA A 38 -10.58 -9.25 -15.02
N TRP A 39 -10.67 -8.57 -13.88
CA TRP A 39 -9.53 -7.90 -13.26
C TRP A 39 -8.45 -8.89 -12.82
N ALA A 40 -8.84 -9.97 -12.16
CA ALA A 40 -7.89 -10.95 -11.66
C ALA A 40 -7.17 -11.69 -12.80
N GLN A 41 -7.87 -12.03 -13.89
CA GLN A 41 -7.24 -12.58 -15.09
C GLN A 41 -6.22 -11.62 -15.68
N PHE A 42 -6.57 -10.34 -15.83
CA PHE A 42 -5.66 -9.33 -16.32
C PHE A 42 -4.40 -9.20 -15.44
N PHE A 43 -4.56 -9.18 -14.11
CA PHE A 43 -3.43 -9.11 -13.19
C PHE A 43 -2.54 -10.35 -13.25
N ALA A 44 -3.12 -11.54 -13.38
CA ALA A 44 -2.37 -12.79 -13.53
C ALA A 44 -1.60 -12.82 -14.87
N GLU A 45 -2.25 -12.44 -15.99
CA GLU A 45 -1.63 -12.41 -17.32
C GLU A 45 -0.42 -11.47 -17.40
N HIS A 46 -0.45 -10.37 -16.66
CA HIS A 46 0.59 -9.34 -16.68
C HIS A 46 1.49 -9.32 -15.43
N ASP A 47 1.41 -10.36 -14.60
CA ASP A 47 2.23 -10.55 -13.39
C ASP A 47 2.22 -9.34 -12.43
N PHE A 48 1.02 -8.78 -12.19
CA PHE A 48 0.86 -7.69 -11.24
C PHE A 48 1.04 -8.16 -9.79
N LEU A 49 1.66 -7.31 -8.97
CA LEU A 49 1.54 -7.38 -7.52
C LEU A 49 0.42 -6.42 -7.06
N VAL A 50 -0.59 -6.96 -6.40
CA VAL A 50 -1.76 -6.19 -5.98
C VAL A 50 -1.73 -5.90 -4.48
N GLY A 51 -1.53 -4.65 -4.11
CA GLY A 51 -1.67 -4.18 -2.72
C GLY A 51 -3.14 -3.93 -2.38
N VAL A 52 -3.68 -4.71 -1.45
CA VAL A 52 -5.07 -4.59 -1.02
C VAL A 52 -5.17 -3.84 0.30
N SER A 53 -5.92 -2.73 0.28
CA SER A 53 -6.19 -1.95 1.49
C SER A 53 -7.21 -2.63 2.39
N ILE A 54 -6.77 -3.15 3.55
CA ILE A 54 -7.63 -3.77 4.55
C ILE A 54 -7.08 -3.56 5.96
N ASP A 55 -7.88 -3.04 6.88
CA ASP A 55 -7.41 -2.55 8.19
C ASP A 55 -7.75 -3.49 9.36
N GLY A 56 -8.05 -4.76 9.07
CA GLY A 56 -8.40 -5.79 10.06
C GLY A 56 -9.83 -6.32 9.88
N PRO A 57 -10.39 -6.99 10.90
CA PRO A 57 -11.78 -7.48 10.88
C PRO A 57 -12.80 -6.37 10.63
N ALA A 58 -14.00 -6.74 10.20
CA ALA A 58 -15.08 -5.82 9.79
C ALA A 58 -15.29 -4.65 10.78
N ARG A 59 -15.32 -4.93 12.08
CA ARG A 59 -15.56 -3.92 13.11
C ARG A 59 -14.47 -2.83 13.18
N LEU A 60 -13.24 -3.15 12.81
CA LEU A 60 -12.11 -2.21 12.76
C LEU A 60 -11.99 -1.56 11.38
N HIS A 61 -12.10 -2.34 10.33
CA HIS A 61 -12.03 -1.88 8.96
C HIS A 61 -13.10 -0.83 8.64
N ASP A 62 -14.35 -1.12 8.96
CA ASP A 62 -15.49 -0.28 8.59
C ASP A 62 -15.64 1.00 9.43
N VAL A 63 -14.77 1.26 10.41
CA VAL A 63 -14.73 2.54 11.10
C VAL A 63 -14.41 3.67 10.13
N TYR A 64 -13.35 3.50 9.34
CA TYR A 64 -12.88 4.54 8.41
C TYR A 64 -12.99 4.16 6.94
N ARG A 65 -13.06 2.87 6.59
CA ARG A 65 -13.17 2.43 5.20
C ARG A 65 -14.62 2.21 4.79
N ARG A 66 -15.25 3.31 4.45
CA ARG A 66 -16.64 3.36 3.96
C ARG A 66 -16.69 3.84 2.51
N ASP A 67 -17.73 3.47 1.78
CA ASP A 67 -17.94 3.98 0.44
C ASP A 67 -18.46 5.45 0.48
N LYS A 68 -18.59 6.06 -0.70
CA LYS A 68 -19.08 7.44 -0.84
C LYS A 68 -20.48 7.65 -0.26
N GLY A 69 -21.26 6.59 -0.10
CA GLY A 69 -22.59 6.60 0.55
C GLY A 69 -22.55 6.30 2.05
N GLY A 70 -21.34 6.19 2.65
CA GLY A 70 -21.17 5.86 4.07
C GLY A 70 -21.39 4.40 4.44
N LYS A 71 -21.57 3.49 3.45
CA LYS A 71 -21.79 2.06 3.72
C LYS A 71 -20.47 1.34 3.99
N PRO A 72 -20.47 0.29 4.84
CA PRO A 72 -19.34 -0.58 5.07
C PRO A 72 -18.76 -1.15 3.77
N SER A 73 -17.44 -1.33 3.73
CA SER A 73 -16.76 -1.88 2.55
C SER A 73 -16.15 -3.27 2.76
N PHE A 74 -16.05 -3.75 3.99
CA PHE A 74 -15.34 -4.97 4.37
C PHE A 74 -15.69 -6.19 3.51
N ASP A 75 -16.98 -6.55 3.40
CA ASP A 75 -17.40 -7.74 2.65
C ASP A 75 -17.00 -7.68 1.17
N ARG A 76 -17.02 -6.47 0.58
CA ARG A 76 -16.60 -6.26 -0.81
C ARG A 76 -15.10 -6.41 -0.97
N VAL A 77 -14.32 -5.95 0.01
CA VAL A 77 -12.85 -6.10 0.02
C VAL A 77 -12.48 -7.56 0.15
N VAL A 78 -13.05 -8.28 1.12
CA VAL A 78 -12.80 -9.72 1.32
C VAL A 78 -13.16 -10.52 0.05
N ARG A 79 -14.30 -10.22 -0.57
CA ARG A 79 -14.66 -10.83 -1.86
C ARG A 79 -13.58 -10.56 -2.92
N GLY A 80 -13.08 -9.33 -3.02
CA GLY A 80 -12.01 -8.98 -3.96
C GLY A 80 -10.72 -9.76 -3.69
N VAL A 81 -10.35 -9.95 -2.42
CA VAL A 81 -9.20 -10.78 -2.03
C VAL A 81 -9.40 -12.24 -2.49
N ARG A 82 -10.59 -12.82 -2.26
CA ARG A 82 -10.89 -14.18 -2.71
C ARG A 82 -10.78 -14.33 -4.24
N VAL A 83 -11.26 -13.34 -4.97
CA VAL A 83 -11.13 -13.33 -6.45
C VAL A 83 -9.65 -13.32 -6.87
N LEU A 84 -8.78 -12.56 -6.22
CA LEU A 84 -7.34 -12.58 -6.51
C LEU A 84 -6.74 -13.98 -6.22
N GLN A 85 -7.08 -14.56 -5.06
CA GLN A 85 -6.60 -15.87 -4.65
C GLN A 85 -7.04 -16.99 -5.62
N ASP A 86 -8.31 -16.98 -6.03
CA ASP A 86 -8.87 -17.97 -6.97
C ASP A 86 -8.18 -17.96 -8.34
N HIS A 87 -7.57 -16.83 -8.72
CA HIS A 87 -6.82 -16.66 -9.96
C HIS A 87 -5.29 -16.73 -9.80
N GLY A 88 -4.80 -17.02 -8.60
CA GLY A 88 -3.36 -17.11 -8.32
C GLY A 88 -2.62 -15.77 -8.44
N VAL A 89 -3.30 -14.65 -8.29
CA VAL A 89 -2.68 -13.32 -8.36
C VAL A 89 -1.88 -13.06 -7.08
N ARG A 90 -0.64 -12.61 -7.22
CA ARG A 90 0.19 -12.16 -6.08
C ARG A 90 -0.40 -10.92 -5.46
N TRP A 91 -0.59 -10.96 -4.15
CA TRP A 91 -1.13 -9.82 -3.41
C TRP A 91 -0.48 -9.64 -2.04
N ASN A 92 -0.54 -8.42 -1.53
CA ASN A 92 -0.13 -8.09 -0.17
C ASN A 92 -1.23 -7.29 0.55
N ALA A 93 -1.29 -7.43 1.87
CA ALA A 93 -2.19 -6.67 2.71
C ALA A 93 -1.54 -5.31 3.08
N LEU A 94 -2.21 -4.22 2.73
CA LEU A 94 -1.86 -2.86 3.13
C LEU A 94 -2.81 -2.43 4.24
N THR A 95 -2.32 -2.44 5.46
CA THR A 95 -3.09 -2.15 6.65
C THR A 95 -2.69 -0.80 7.23
N THR A 96 -3.60 0.15 7.23
CA THR A 96 -3.36 1.40 7.94
C THR A 96 -3.62 1.21 9.44
N VAL A 97 -2.61 1.52 10.26
CA VAL A 97 -2.76 1.56 11.71
C VAL A 97 -3.23 2.96 12.10
N ASN A 98 -4.38 3.03 12.71
CA ASN A 98 -5.12 4.23 13.01
C ASN A 98 -5.71 4.18 14.42
N ARG A 99 -6.39 5.23 14.84
CA ARG A 99 -6.99 5.33 16.19
C ARG A 99 -7.94 4.18 16.53
N ALA A 100 -8.61 3.59 15.55
CA ALA A 100 -9.61 2.54 15.81
C ALA A 100 -8.99 1.15 16.01
N ASN A 101 -7.79 0.89 15.43
CA ASN A 101 -7.16 -0.43 15.49
C ASN A 101 -5.82 -0.46 16.24
N GLU A 102 -5.29 0.67 16.70
CA GLU A 102 -3.98 0.75 17.36
C GLU A 102 -3.83 -0.11 18.63
N GLU A 103 -4.94 -0.48 19.28
CA GLU A 103 -4.96 -1.33 20.48
C GLU A 103 -5.34 -2.79 20.16
N HIS A 104 -5.34 -3.18 18.87
CA HIS A 104 -5.79 -4.47 18.37
C HIS A 104 -4.75 -5.17 17.47
N GLY A 105 -3.45 -4.97 17.74
CA GLY A 105 -2.37 -5.47 16.88
C GLY A 105 -2.46 -6.95 16.58
N LEU A 106 -2.60 -7.74 17.62
CA LEU A 106 -2.64 -9.20 17.51
C LEU A 106 -3.91 -9.71 16.80
N GLU A 107 -5.05 -9.08 17.04
CA GLU A 107 -6.31 -9.42 16.37
C GLU A 107 -6.22 -9.13 14.87
N VAL A 108 -5.70 -7.94 14.50
CA VAL A 108 -5.51 -7.56 13.10
C VAL A 108 -4.54 -8.50 12.40
N TYR A 109 -3.41 -8.79 13.02
CA TYR A 109 -2.39 -9.67 12.45
C TYR A 109 -2.93 -11.09 12.20
N ARG A 110 -3.59 -11.67 13.20
CA ARG A 110 -4.17 -13.02 13.10
C ARG A 110 -5.28 -13.08 12.05
N PHE A 111 -6.13 -12.08 11.97
CA PHE A 111 -7.13 -11.99 10.92
C PHE A 111 -6.50 -12.00 9.52
N LEU A 112 -5.47 -11.18 9.28
CA LEU A 112 -4.78 -11.13 7.99
C LEU A 112 -4.11 -12.46 7.64
N ARG A 113 -3.40 -13.06 8.61
CA ARG A 113 -2.68 -14.31 8.43
C ARG A 113 -3.60 -15.52 8.33
N ASP A 114 -4.51 -15.68 9.31
CA ASP A 114 -5.24 -16.94 9.50
C ASP A 114 -6.54 -16.99 8.68
N GLU A 115 -7.25 -15.86 8.56
CA GLU A 115 -8.55 -15.82 7.86
C GLU A 115 -8.42 -15.42 6.39
N LEU A 116 -7.51 -14.50 6.07
CA LEU A 116 -7.26 -14.07 4.70
C LEU A 116 -6.09 -14.76 4.02
N GLY A 117 -5.21 -15.44 4.77
CA GLY A 117 -4.03 -16.09 4.22
C GLY A 117 -3.01 -15.11 3.64
N ALA A 118 -2.88 -13.92 4.22
CA ALA A 118 -1.90 -12.95 3.78
C ALA A 118 -0.48 -13.40 4.15
N GLU A 119 0.39 -13.55 3.16
CA GLU A 119 1.81 -13.85 3.36
C GLU A 119 2.66 -12.60 3.45
N TYR A 120 2.24 -11.49 2.85
CA TYR A 120 2.94 -10.22 2.84
C TYR A 120 2.06 -9.12 3.42
N ILE A 121 2.54 -8.48 4.49
CA ILE A 121 1.77 -7.50 5.26
C ILE A 121 2.59 -6.23 5.45
N GLN A 122 1.94 -5.08 5.21
CA GLN A 122 2.49 -3.77 5.55
C GLN A 122 1.59 -3.10 6.57
N PHE A 123 2.16 -2.68 7.69
CA PHE A 123 1.50 -1.86 8.70
C PHE A 123 1.95 -0.41 8.52
N ILE A 124 1.04 0.45 8.08
CA ILE A 124 1.31 1.83 7.69
C ILE A 124 0.68 2.76 8.72
N PRO A 125 1.45 3.55 9.48
CA PRO A 125 0.86 4.48 10.45
C PRO A 125 0.07 5.58 9.74
N VAL A 126 -1.16 5.85 10.19
CA VAL A 126 -1.90 7.02 9.73
C VAL A 126 -1.34 8.25 10.43
N VAL A 127 -0.72 9.13 9.64
CA VAL A 127 -0.27 10.46 10.06
C VAL A 127 -0.81 11.45 9.05
N GLU A 128 -1.85 12.17 9.43
CA GLU A 128 -2.62 13.01 8.51
C GLU A 128 -2.80 14.41 9.13
N ARG A 129 -2.39 15.44 8.41
CA ARG A 129 -2.65 16.83 8.78
C ARG A 129 -4.03 17.25 8.27
N PRO A 130 -4.74 18.15 8.97
CA PRO A 130 -5.94 18.77 8.41
C PRO A 130 -5.63 19.44 7.07
N ALA A 131 -6.46 19.20 6.08
CA ALA A 131 -6.26 19.71 4.73
C ALA A 131 -7.50 20.45 4.21
N PRO A 132 -7.87 21.61 4.79
CA PRO A 132 -8.96 22.42 4.28
C PRO A 132 -8.62 22.90 2.86
N GLY A 133 -9.55 22.62 1.91
CA GLY A 133 -9.29 22.92 0.49
C GLY A 133 -8.29 21.98 -0.20
N GLY A 134 -7.94 20.82 0.43
CA GLY A 134 -7.04 19.83 -0.15
C GLY A 134 -5.55 20.07 0.11
N ILE A 135 -5.19 21.14 0.79
CA ILE A 135 -3.79 21.44 1.14
C ILE A 135 -3.57 21.23 2.64
N PRO A 136 -2.62 20.34 3.05
CA PRO A 136 -2.31 20.14 4.45
C PRO A 136 -1.79 21.41 5.11
N VAL A 137 -2.31 21.75 6.30
CA VAL A 137 -1.92 22.95 7.05
C VAL A 137 -1.51 22.62 8.48
N GLY A 138 -0.55 23.39 9.00
CA GLY A 138 -0.10 23.31 10.40
C GLY A 138 0.66 22.04 10.74
N VAL A 139 0.85 21.81 12.04
CA VAL A 139 1.57 20.66 12.61
C VAL A 139 0.65 19.71 13.39
N GLU A 140 -0.60 20.07 13.58
CA GLU A 140 -1.58 19.23 14.24
C GLU A 140 -2.00 18.07 13.34
N VAL A 141 -2.36 16.95 13.95
CA VAL A 141 -2.82 15.77 13.23
C VAL A 141 -4.31 15.53 13.51
N THR A 142 -4.96 14.83 12.59
CA THR A 142 -6.39 14.49 12.73
C THR A 142 -6.63 13.43 13.82
N ASP A 143 -7.87 13.34 14.31
CA ASP A 143 -8.27 12.35 15.31
C ASP A 143 -8.16 10.89 14.83
N ARG A 144 -8.00 10.67 13.53
CA ARG A 144 -7.78 9.33 12.94
C ARG A 144 -6.36 8.84 13.10
N CYS A 145 -5.42 9.73 13.35
CA CYS A 145 -4.01 9.39 13.45
C CYS A 145 -3.73 8.42 14.59
N VAL A 146 -2.86 7.46 14.32
CA VAL A 146 -2.35 6.57 15.35
C VAL A 146 -1.50 7.36 16.35
N ARG A 147 -1.61 7.05 17.62
CA ARG A 147 -0.70 7.60 18.64
C ARG A 147 0.69 6.97 18.50
N PRO A 148 1.78 7.71 18.71
CA PRO A 148 3.13 7.14 18.65
C PRO A 148 3.29 5.91 19.54
N GLY A 149 2.82 5.97 20.79
CA GLY A 149 2.83 4.84 21.71
C GLY A 149 1.91 3.71 21.27
N GLY A 150 0.76 4.02 20.67
CA GLY A 150 -0.18 3.02 20.13
C GLY A 150 0.43 2.23 18.97
N TYR A 151 1.10 2.93 18.04
CA TYR A 151 1.79 2.26 16.93
C TYR A 151 2.91 1.34 17.40
N GLY A 152 3.73 1.81 18.37
CA GLY A 152 4.79 1.00 18.96
C GLY A 152 4.26 -0.24 19.67
N ALA A 153 3.17 -0.11 20.46
CA ALA A 153 2.52 -1.23 21.14
C ALA A 153 1.95 -2.24 20.12
N PHE A 154 1.23 -1.75 19.11
CA PHE A 154 0.69 -2.57 18.02
C PHE A 154 1.78 -3.43 17.36
N LEU A 155 2.87 -2.82 16.93
CA LEU A 155 3.98 -3.54 16.30
C LEU A 155 4.66 -4.52 17.26
N SER A 156 4.82 -4.17 18.54
CA SER A 156 5.43 -5.06 19.51
C SER A 156 4.60 -6.31 19.78
N GLU A 157 3.28 -6.18 19.89
CA GLU A 157 2.36 -7.32 20.03
C GLU A 157 2.44 -8.26 18.82
N VAL A 158 2.44 -7.70 17.62
CA VAL A 158 2.57 -8.47 16.37
C VAL A 158 3.92 -9.15 16.30
N PHE A 159 5.00 -8.43 16.61
CA PHE A 159 6.36 -8.97 16.57
C PHE A 159 6.54 -10.17 17.51
N ASP A 160 6.00 -10.07 18.72
CA ASP A 160 6.09 -11.14 19.72
C ASP A 160 5.46 -12.47 19.28
N GLU A 161 4.42 -12.42 18.48
CA GLU A 161 3.86 -13.64 17.87
C GLU A 161 4.61 -14.05 16.60
N TRP A 162 4.87 -13.10 15.71
CA TRP A 162 5.53 -13.32 14.43
C TRP A 162 6.91 -13.99 14.59
N VAL A 163 7.74 -13.47 15.52
CA VAL A 163 9.12 -13.98 15.71
C VAL A 163 9.16 -15.42 16.21
N ARG A 164 8.11 -15.86 16.88
CA ARG A 164 8.04 -17.24 17.44
C ARG A 164 7.46 -18.25 16.47
N ARG A 165 6.69 -17.81 15.46
CA ARG A 165 5.85 -18.74 14.68
C ARG A 165 5.94 -18.57 13.18
N ASP A 166 6.21 -17.35 12.69
CA ASP A 166 5.89 -16.99 11.32
C ASP A 166 7.08 -16.48 10.50
N VAL A 167 8.27 -16.38 11.11
CA VAL A 167 9.51 -16.01 10.40
C VAL A 167 9.75 -16.95 9.21
N GLY A 168 9.91 -16.38 8.01
CA GLY A 168 10.08 -17.13 6.77
C GLY A 168 8.79 -17.71 6.17
N ARG A 169 7.63 -17.42 6.79
CA ARG A 169 6.32 -17.84 6.29
C ARG A 169 5.40 -16.63 6.03
N VAL A 170 5.41 -15.66 6.92
CA VAL A 170 4.72 -14.40 6.78
C VAL A 170 5.75 -13.28 6.83
N TYR A 171 5.70 -12.41 5.86
CA TYR A 171 6.62 -11.29 5.72
C TYR A 171 5.94 -10.02 6.17
N VAL A 172 6.42 -9.44 7.27
CA VAL A 172 5.96 -8.14 7.77
C VAL A 172 7.02 -7.10 7.38
N GLN A 173 6.72 -6.24 6.44
CA GLN A 173 7.68 -5.34 5.80
C GLN A 173 8.57 -4.58 6.81
N MET A 174 7.98 -4.06 7.88
CA MET A 174 8.73 -3.33 8.92
C MET A 174 9.76 -4.23 9.61
N PHE A 175 9.40 -5.48 9.92
CA PHE A 175 10.29 -6.41 10.62
C PHE A 175 11.41 -6.90 9.71
N ASP A 176 11.08 -7.26 8.49
CA ASP A 176 12.05 -7.73 7.50
C ASP A 176 13.05 -6.63 7.14
N THR A 177 12.57 -5.39 6.96
CA THR A 177 13.45 -4.23 6.71
C THR A 177 14.35 -3.93 7.91
N THR A 178 13.81 -4.03 9.12
CA THR A 178 14.60 -3.82 10.33
C THR A 178 15.68 -4.88 10.47
N LEU A 179 15.35 -6.15 10.23
CA LEU A 179 16.31 -7.24 10.24
C LEU A 179 17.39 -7.05 9.17
N ALA A 180 17.00 -6.67 7.95
CA ALA A 180 17.95 -6.39 6.87
C ALA A 180 18.96 -5.31 7.28
N ASN A 181 18.50 -4.22 7.89
CA ASN A 181 19.37 -3.16 8.38
C ASN A 181 20.35 -3.65 9.47
N TYR A 182 19.90 -4.49 10.40
CA TYR A 182 20.79 -5.11 11.39
C TYR A 182 21.88 -5.98 10.76
N LEU A 183 21.57 -6.62 9.64
CA LEU A 183 22.50 -7.46 8.89
C LEU A 183 23.33 -6.66 7.86
N ASN A 184 23.24 -5.33 7.84
CA ASN A 184 23.86 -4.44 6.85
C ASN A 184 23.47 -4.79 5.39
N VAL A 185 22.26 -5.31 5.19
CA VAL A 185 21.66 -5.51 3.88
C VAL A 185 20.78 -4.29 3.60
N PRO A 186 20.88 -3.65 2.42
CA PRO A 186 20.01 -2.53 2.06
C PRO A 186 18.53 -2.91 2.20
N GLY A 187 17.80 -2.20 3.07
CA GLY A 187 16.38 -2.42 3.27
C GLY A 187 15.54 -1.90 2.11
N SER A 188 14.33 -2.41 1.98
CA SER A 188 13.38 -2.04 0.92
C SER A 188 12.63 -0.72 1.18
N MET A 189 12.70 -0.20 2.41
CA MET A 189 12.00 1.04 2.81
C MET A 189 12.98 2.22 2.88
N CYS A 190 12.74 3.24 2.05
CA CYS A 190 13.60 4.42 1.99
C CYS A 190 13.66 5.19 3.32
N VAL A 191 12.60 5.18 4.13
CA VAL A 191 12.57 5.82 5.48
C VAL A 191 13.55 5.17 6.46
N HIS A 192 14.05 3.98 6.17
CA HIS A 192 15.07 3.27 6.96
C HIS A 192 16.43 3.22 6.24
N ALA A 193 16.54 3.85 5.08
CA ALA A 193 17.79 3.92 4.32
C ALA A 193 18.60 5.16 4.71
N GLN A 194 19.89 5.11 4.44
CA GLN A 194 20.81 6.24 4.69
C GLN A 194 20.52 7.46 3.79
N THR A 195 19.99 7.20 2.60
CA THR A 195 19.62 8.21 1.60
C THR A 195 18.25 7.91 1.06
N CYS A 196 17.52 8.96 0.65
CA CYS A 196 16.26 8.79 -0.07
C CYS A 196 16.47 8.01 -1.36
N GLY A 197 15.44 7.25 -1.76
CA GLY A 197 15.40 6.57 -3.05
C GLY A 197 15.16 7.53 -4.22
N THR A 198 15.00 6.95 -5.40
CA THR A 198 14.73 7.65 -6.66
C THR A 198 13.28 7.44 -7.13
N ALA A 199 12.38 7.04 -6.24
CA ALA A 199 10.97 6.83 -6.56
C ALA A 199 10.25 8.17 -6.66
N LEU A 200 9.94 8.57 -7.89
CA LEU A 200 9.20 9.79 -8.19
C LEU A 200 7.69 9.55 -8.12
N ALA A 201 6.92 10.59 -7.84
CA ALA A 201 5.47 10.57 -7.94
C ALA A 201 5.00 11.36 -9.16
N LEU A 202 4.22 10.71 -10.02
CA LEU A 202 3.61 11.33 -11.19
C LEU A 202 2.11 11.43 -10.97
N GLU A 203 1.61 12.65 -10.94
CA GLU A 203 0.18 12.94 -10.81
C GLU A 203 -0.55 12.86 -12.16
N HIS A 204 -1.88 12.72 -12.09
CA HIS A 204 -2.76 12.54 -13.26
C HIS A 204 -2.77 13.71 -14.25
N ASN A 205 -2.35 14.89 -13.81
CA ASN A 205 -2.23 16.11 -14.64
C ASN A 205 -0.85 16.24 -15.32
N GLY A 206 0.06 15.27 -15.07
CA GLY A 206 1.42 15.28 -15.60
C GLY A 206 2.47 15.92 -14.69
N ASP A 207 2.08 16.43 -13.51
CA ASP A 207 3.02 16.97 -12.54
C ASP A 207 3.86 15.85 -11.93
N LEU A 208 5.17 16.05 -11.91
CA LEU A 208 6.16 15.13 -11.37
C LEU A 208 6.73 15.69 -10.09
N TYR A 209 6.70 14.88 -9.03
CA TYR A 209 7.22 15.22 -7.71
C TYR A 209 8.40 14.33 -7.32
N SER A 210 9.23 14.82 -6.42
CA SER A 210 10.45 14.13 -5.97
C SER A 210 10.16 12.84 -5.18
N CYS A 211 8.97 12.72 -4.57
CA CYS A 211 8.58 11.60 -3.74
C CYS A 211 7.05 11.60 -3.55
N ASP A 212 6.46 10.44 -3.40
CA ASP A 212 5.03 10.26 -3.11
C ASP A 212 4.61 10.76 -1.71
N HIS A 213 5.54 10.91 -0.77
CA HIS A 213 5.28 11.55 0.53
C HIS A 213 5.25 13.08 0.47
N PHE A 214 5.72 13.68 -0.62
CA PHE A 214 5.89 15.12 -0.78
C PHE A 214 5.25 15.61 -2.08
N VAL A 215 3.95 15.31 -2.26
CA VAL A 215 3.15 15.83 -3.37
C VAL A 215 2.61 17.21 -2.97
N GLU A 216 3.54 18.16 -2.84
CA GLU A 216 3.29 19.56 -2.44
C GLU A 216 4.05 20.50 -3.39
N PRO A 217 3.61 21.74 -3.57
CA PRO A 217 4.19 22.68 -4.56
C PRO A 217 5.71 22.85 -4.46
N ASP A 218 6.25 22.85 -3.24
CA ASP A 218 7.69 23.04 -3.00
C ASP A 218 8.55 21.85 -3.49
N TYR A 219 7.95 20.72 -3.77
CA TYR A 219 8.61 19.49 -4.23
C TYR A 219 8.29 19.13 -5.68
N LEU A 220 7.62 20.04 -6.40
CA LEU A 220 7.33 19.88 -7.81
C LEU A 220 8.62 19.99 -8.65
N LEU A 221 8.91 18.96 -9.43
CA LEU A 221 10.06 18.91 -10.33
C LEU A 221 9.74 19.48 -11.72
N GLY A 222 8.47 19.48 -12.11
CA GLY A 222 8.00 19.95 -13.40
C GLY A 222 6.79 19.17 -13.90
N ASN A 223 6.37 19.43 -15.15
CA ASN A 223 5.28 18.72 -15.79
C ASN A 223 5.79 17.97 -17.03
N ILE A 224 5.54 16.66 -17.10
CA ILE A 224 6.07 15.79 -18.17
C ILE A 224 5.46 16.08 -19.55
N THR A 225 4.37 16.82 -19.63
CA THR A 225 3.77 17.26 -20.90
C THR A 225 4.48 18.50 -21.47
N GLU A 226 5.24 19.21 -20.65
CA GLU A 226 5.96 20.44 -21.01
C GLU A 226 7.48 20.21 -21.11
N THR A 227 8.01 19.37 -20.24
CA THR A 227 9.44 19.13 -20.12
C THR A 227 9.72 17.63 -20.09
N PRO A 228 10.71 17.12 -20.89
CA PRO A 228 11.09 15.72 -20.82
C PRO A 228 11.57 15.32 -19.41
N MET A 229 11.13 14.16 -18.93
CA MET A 229 11.45 13.64 -17.60
C MET A 229 12.96 13.43 -17.37
N LEU A 230 13.71 13.23 -18.45
CA LEU A 230 15.17 13.05 -18.43
C LEU A 230 15.85 14.25 -19.09
N GLN A 231 16.21 15.23 -18.28
CA GLN A 231 17.14 16.30 -18.63
C GLN A 231 18.30 16.31 -17.66
#